data_a8b00ceddfed605374ce924db9df8760
#
_entry.id   a8b00ceddfed605374ce924db9df8760
#
_cell.length_a   1.000
_cell.length_b   1.000
_cell.length_c   1.000
_cell.angle_alpha   90.00
_cell.angle_beta   90.00
_cell.angle_gamma   90.00
#
_symmetry.space_group_name_H-M   'P 1'
#
loop_
_entity.id
_entity.type
_entity.pdbx_description
1 polymer ?
#
loop_
_entity_poly.entity_id
_entity_poly.type
_entity_poly.pdbx_seq_one_letter_code
_entity_poly.pdbx_strand_id
1 'polypeptide(L)'
;MRLKETIEAYRRNDPAARSGWEVFWLYNGLHATMYYRVAHWLYEHRLRFLGRWVSQFARRRTGIEIHPAAKIGRRLVIDHGTGIVIGETAEIGDDCLLYQNVTLGGTGMTNGKRHPTLGNNVMVGSGAKVLGPFKVGDNARIAANSVVLREVPPNATVVGVPGRVVRRNGEKLDHIHTPDPVRLELDALYARIEKLEEKLKEDQDVSL
;
A
#
# COMPACT_ATOMS: atom_id res chain seq x y z
N MET A 1 -20.39 10.16 -3.97
CA MET A 1 -19.75 9.40 -5.09
C MET A 1 -20.51 9.71 -6.37
N ARG A 2 -19.82 10.08 -7.45
CA ARG A 2 -20.45 10.18 -8.77
C ARG A 2 -20.34 8.80 -9.43
N LEU A 3 -21.41 7.99 -9.30
CA LEU A 3 -21.42 6.58 -9.68
C LEU A 3 -20.99 6.36 -11.14
N LYS A 4 -21.50 7.20 -12.06
CA LYS A 4 -21.14 7.13 -13.49
C LYS A 4 -19.62 7.28 -13.73
N GLU A 5 -18.98 8.25 -13.06
CA GLU A 5 -17.53 8.45 -13.17
C GLU A 5 -16.73 7.25 -12.65
N THR A 6 -17.21 6.63 -11.58
CA THR A 6 -16.56 5.43 -11.01
C THR A 6 -16.72 4.23 -11.95
N ILE A 7 -17.93 3.98 -12.47
CA ILE A 7 -18.16 2.90 -13.45
C ILE A 7 -17.26 3.09 -14.69
N GLU A 8 -17.12 4.32 -15.17
CA GLU A 8 -16.25 4.61 -16.32
C GLU A 8 -14.78 4.39 -15.99
N ALA A 9 -14.35 4.67 -14.74
CA ALA A 9 -13.00 4.35 -14.29
C ALA A 9 -12.74 2.82 -14.30
N TYR A 10 -13.70 1.99 -13.88
CA TYR A 10 -13.58 0.53 -14.02
C TYR A 10 -13.41 0.11 -15.47
N ARG A 11 -14.26 0.63 -16.38
CA ARG A 11 -14.19 0.29 -17.82
C ARG A 11 -12.87 0.70 -18.50
N ARG A 12 -12.23 1.75 -17.99
CA ARG A 12 -10.89 2.16 -18.49
C ARG A 12 -9.75 1.30 -17.97
N ASN A 13 -9.89 0.77 -16.75
CA ASN A 13 -8.81 0.02 -16.09
C ASN A 13 -8.93 -1.50 -16.30
N ASP A 14 -10.11 -2.02 -16.63
CA ASP A 14 -10.35 -3.43 -16.87
C ASP A 14 -10.84 -3.67 -18.29
N PRO A 15 -10.01 -4.24 -19.17
CA PRO A 15 -10.42 -4.59 -20.54
C PRO A 15 -11.58 -5.62 -20.60
N ALA A 16 -11.80 -6.41 -19.52
CA ALA A 16 -12.89 -7.36 -19.44
C ALA A 16 -14.25 -6.71 -19.14
N ALA A 17 -14.28 -5.46 -18.71
CA ALA A 17 -15.51 -4.71 -18.40
C ALA A 17 -16.24 -4.28 -19.68
N ARG A 18 -17.14 -5.13 -20.17
CA ARG A 18 -17.86 -4.92 -21.45
C ARG A 18 -18.88 -3.79 -21.40
N SER A 19 -19.55 -3.59 -20.26
CA SER A 19 -20.60 -2.59 -20.12
C SER A 19 -20.66 -2.00 -18.71
N GLY A 20 -21.25 -0.80 -18.58
CA GLY A 20 -21.49 -0.21 -17.26
C GLY A 20 -22.47 -1.01 -16.39
N TRP A 21 -23.41 -1.74 -17.00
CA TRP A 21 -24.33 -2.64 -16.31
C TRP A 21 -23.58 -3.82 -15.69
N GLU A 22 -22.67 -4.43 -16.44
CA GLU A 22 -21.81 -5.51 -15.93
C GLU A 22 -21.00 -5.06 -14.73
N VAL A 23 -20.35 -3.90 -14.81
CA VAL A 23 -19.60 -3.31 -13.70
C VAL A 23 -20.51 -3.07 -12.50
N PHE A 24 -21.70 -2.51 -12.72
CA PHE A 24 -22.63 -2.21 -11.63
C PHE A 24 -23.10 -3.45 -10.88
N TRP A 25 -23.37 -4.55 -11.55
CA TRP A 25 -23.94 -5.77 -10.93
C TRP A 25 -22.90 -6.79 -10.47
N LEU A 26 -21.74 -6.85 -11.12
CA LEU A 26 -20.80 -7.96 -10.91
C LEU A 26 -19.51 -7.57 -10.23
N TYR A 27 -19.18 -6.28 -10.13
CA TYR A 27 -17.87 -5.85 -9.60
C TYR A 27 -17.92 -5.61 -8.09
N ASN A 28 -17.37 -6.55 -7.34
CA ASN A 28 -17.30 -6.48 -5.87
C ASN A 28 -16.56 -5.24 -5.37
N GLY A 29 -15.55 -4.76 -6.07
CA GLY A 29 -14.81 -3.55 -5.72
C GLY A 29 -15.69 -2.30 -5.75
N LEU A 30 -16.59 -2.18 -6.75
CA LEU A 30 -17.58 -1.11 -6.81
C LEU A 30 -18.55 -1.20 -5.63
N HIS A 31 -19.08 -2.41 -5.36
CA HIS A 31 -20.01 -2.63 -4.25
C HIS A 31 -19.35 -2.28 -2.90
N ALA A 32 -18.11 -2.72 -2.67
CA ALA A 32 -17.36 -2.39 -1.46
C ALA A 32 -17.21 -0.88 -1.26
N THR A 33 -16.93 -0.16 -2.35
CA THR A 33 -16.83 1.31 -2.31
C THR A 33 -18.17 1.97 -2.03
N MET A 34 -19.28 1.44 -2.57
CA MET A 34 -20.64 1.94 -2.29
C MET A 34 -20.99 1.73 -0.81
N TYR A 35 -20.79 0.54 -0.26
CA TYR A 35 -20.98 0.26 1.17
C TYR A 35 -20.09 1.14 2.06
N TYR A 36 -18.82 1.32 1.66
CA TYR A 36 -17.92 2.21 2.37
C TYR A 36 -18.47 3.64 2.45
N ARG A 37 -19.01 4.20 1.38
CA ARG A 37 -19.56 5.57 1.42
C ARG A 37 -20.71 5.71 2.44
N VAL A 38 -21.56 4.70 2.55
CA VAL A 38 -22.61 4.66 3.58
C VAL A 38 -22.00 4.53 4.98
N ALA A 39 -21.07 3.60 5.16
CA ALA A 39 -20.39 3.37 6.43
C ALA A 39 -19.61 4.61 6.90
N HIS A 40 -18.93 5.29 5.99
CA HIS A 40 -18.18 6.52 6.25
C HIS A 40 -19.10 7.66 6.67
N TRP A 41 -20.21 7.86 5.96
CA TRP A 41 -21.21 8.86 6.33
C TRP A 41 -21.77 8.63 7.74
N LEU A 42 -22.14 7.39 8.08
CA LEU A 42 -22.59 7.03 9.43
C LEU A 42 -21.49 7.33 10.47
N TYR A 43 -20.26 7.00 10.17
CA TYR A 43 -19.12 7.20 11.06
C TYR A 43 -18.87 8.69 11.35
N GLU A 44 -18.91 9.55 10.33
CA GLU A 44 -18.75 11.00 10.43
C GLU A 44 -19.91 11.65 11.23
N HIS A 45 -21.12 11.06 11.17
CA HIS A 45 -22.29 11.50 11.96
C HIS A 45 -22.32 10.88 13.36
N ARG A 46 -21.19 10.42 13.89
CA ARG A 46 -21.02 9.83 15.23
C ARG A 46 -21.74 8.49 15.45
N LEU A 47 -22.35 7.91 14.45
CA LEU A 47 -22.97 6.58 14.48
C LEU A 47 -21.91 5.49 14.23
N ARG A 48 -20.83 5.54 15.02
CA ARG A 48 -19.62 4.73 14.80
C ARG A 48 -19.89 3.24 14.78
N PHE A 49 -20.74 2.76 15.69
CA PHE A 49 -21.11 1.35 15.74
C PHE A 49 -21.80 0.90 14.43
N LEU A 50 -22.79 1.68 13.96
CA LEU A 50 -23.51 1.37 12.71
C LEU A 50 -22.56 1.45 11.50
N GLY A 51 -21.68 2.44 11.44
CA GLY A 51 -20.65 2.52 10.42
C GLY A 51 -19.76 1.29 10.38
N ARG A 52 -19.31 0.81 11.56
CA ARG A 52 -18.52 -0.44 11.66
C ARG A 52 -19.35 -1.67 11.27
N TRP A 53 -20.61 -1.73 11.66
CA TRP A 53 -21.50 -2.83 11.29
C TRP A 53 -21.68 -2.93 9.77
N VAL A 54 -21.95 -1.80 9.07
CA VAL A 54 -22.04 -1.75 7.60
C VAL A 54 -20.71 -2.17 6.96
N SER A 55 -19.57 -1.71 7.49
CA SER A 55 -18.24 -2.10 7.02
C SER A 55 -18.01 -3.63 7.13
N GLN A 56 -18.39 -4.25 8.26
CA GLN A 56 -18.24 -5.69 8.42
C GLN A 56 -19.23 -6.49 7.55
N PHE A 57 -20.43 -5.96 7.32
CA PHE A 57 -21.36 -6.54 6.34
C PHE A 57 -20.76 -6.50 4.93
N ALA A 58 -20.23 -5.35 4.50
CA ALA A 58 -19.56 -5.20 3.22
C ALA A 58 -18.41 -6.19 3.04
N ARG A 59 -17.56 -6.35 4.06
CA ARG A 59 -16.46 -7.33 4.05
C ARG A 59 -16.96 -8.76 3.82
N ARG A 60 -18.01 -9.18 4.52
CA ARG A 60 -18.60 -10.53 4.35
C ARG A 60 -19.17 -10.72 2.94
N ARG A 61 -19.72 -9.66 2.35
CA ARG A 61 -20.39 -9.71 1.05
C ARG A 61 -19.42 -9.63 -0.13
N THR A 62 -18.31 -8.89 0.02
CA THR A 62 -17.39 -8.56 -1.08
C THR A 62 -15.99 -9.16 -0.92
N GLY A 63 -15.63 -9.62 0.27
CA GLY A 63 -14.26 -10.04 0.61
C GLY A 63 -13.29 -8.86 0.79
N ILE A 64 -13.78 -7.61 0.84
CA ILE A 64 -12.98 -6.39 0.91
C ILE A 64 -13.27 -5.67 2.22
N GLU A 65 -12.24 -5.41 3.02
CA GLU A 65 -12.37 -4.67 4.25
C GLU A 65 -11.93 -3.21 4.06
N ILE A 66 -12.85 -2.28 4.30
CA ILE A 66 -12.57 -0.85 4.32
C ILE A 66 -13.05 -0.29 5.66
N HIS A 67 -12.12 0.27 6.45
CA HIS A 67 -12.49 0.92 7.70
C HIS A 67 -13.31 2.19 7.40
N PRO A 68 -14.45 2.44 8.08
CA PRO A 68 -15.30 3.58 7.78
C PRO A 68 -14.65 4.95 8.03
N ALA A 69 -13.62 5.03 8.86
CA ALA A 69 -12.87 6.27 9.11
C ALA A 69 -11.82 6.58 8.02
N ALA A 70 -11.48 5.62 7.14
CA ALA A 70 -10.56 5.89 6.04
C ALA A 70 -11.08 7.01 5.15
N LYS A 71 -10.17 7.77 4.54
CA LYS A 71 -10.52 8.85 3.61
C LYS A 71 -10.19 8.42 2.19
N ILE A 72 -11.20 8.32 1.35
CA ILE A 72 -11.04 7.82 -0.03
C ILE A 72 -11.55 8.87 -1.01
N GLY A 73 -10.72 9.26 -1.94
CA GLY A 73 -11.02 10.18 -3.02
C GLY A 73 -12.01 9.63 -4.04
N ARG A 74 -11.97 10.15 -5.25
CA ARG A 74 -12.90 9.80 -6.33
C ARG A 74 -12.28 8.74 -7.23
N ARG A 75 -13.15 7.98 -7.91
CA ARG A 75 -12.77 7.03 -8.97
C ARG A 75 -11.74 5.96 -8.52
N LEU A 76 -11.81 5.57 -7.22
CA LEU A 76 -11.07 4.41 -6.76
C LEU A 76 -11.57 3.17 -7.52
N VAL A 77 -10.66 2.45 -8.14
CA VAL A 77 -10.90 1.15 -8.76
C VAL A 77 -10.27 0.07 -7.87
N ILE A 78 -11.08 -0.91 -7.52
CA ILE A 78 -10.63 -2.12 -6.83
C ILE A 78 -10.87 -3.28 -7.78
N ASP A 79 -9.80 -3.77 -8.36
CA ASP A 79 -9.85 -4.87 -9.32
C ASP A 79 -9.67 -6.21 -8.60
N HIS A 80 -10.56 -7.19 -8.88
CA HIS A 80 -10.74 -8.44 -8.14
C HIS A 80 -11.10 -8.23 -6.67
N GLY A 81 -10.25 -7.61 -5.89
CA GLY A 81 -10.48 -7.05 -4.56
C GLY A 81 -10.45 -8.01 -3.38
N THR A 82 -10.64 -9.31 -3.55
CA THR A 82 -10.64 -10.27 -2.44
C THR A 82 -9.40 -10.14 -1.56
N GLY A 83 -9.60 -10.05 -0.24
CA GLY A 83 -8.51 -9.96 0.73
C GLY A 83 -7.88 -8.56 0.86
N ILE A 84 -8.45 -7.52 0.24
CA ILE A 84 -8.03 -6.14 0.49
C ILE A 84 -8.38 -5.73 1.92
N VAL A 85 -7.43 -5.02 2.55
CA VAL A 85 -7.64 -4.36 3.85
C VAL A 85 -7.19 -2.90 3.75
N ILE A 86 -8.12 -1.97 3.98
CA ILE A 86 -7.86 -0.53 4.08
C ILE A 86 -8.12 -0.10 5.52
N GLY A 87 -7.04 0.25 6.25
CA GLY A 87 -7.08 0.55 7.68
C GLY A 87 -7.66 1.93 8.02
N GLU A 88 -7.88 2.16 9.31
CA GLU A 88 -8.63 3.28 9.88
C GLU A 88 -8.15 4.67 9.43
N THR A 89 -6.85 4.93 9.50
CA THR A 89 -6.26 6.23 9.18
C THR A 89 -5.65 6.28 7.78
N ALA A 90 -6.00 5.31 6.90
CA ALA A 90 -5.57 5.34 5.52
C ALA A 90 -6.23 6.49 4.75
N GLU A 91 -5.45 7.11 3.88
CA GLU A 91 -5.94 8.12 2.96
C GLU A 91 -5.59 7.70 1.53
N ILE A 92 -6.53 7.84 0.61
CA ILE A 92 -6.38 7.46 -0.79
C ILE A 92 -6.84 8.62 -1.65
N GLY A 93 -5.98 9.09 -2.55
CA GLY A 93 -6.31 10.15 -3.49
C GLY A 93 -7.28 9.72 -4.59
N ASP A 94 -7.38 10.53 -5.62
CA ASP A 94 -8.23 10.29 -6.78
C ASP A 94 -7.56 9.30 -7.76
N ASP A 95 -8.38 8.59 -8.54
CA ASP A 95 -7.94 7.72 -9.67
C ASP A 95 -6.99 6.57 -9.27
N CYS A 96 -7.01 6.14 -8.02
CA CYS A 96 -6.19 5.04 -7.56
C CYS A 96 -6.74 3.68 -8.00
N LEU A 97 -5.82 2.72 -8.20
CA LEU A 97 -6.12 1.33 -8.57
C LEU A 97 -5.49 0.38 -7.56
N LEU A 98 -6.31 -0.45 -6.92
CA LEU A 98 -5.87 -1.48 -5.97
C LEU A 98 -6.27 -2.86 -6.47
N TYR A 99 -5.34 -3.81 -6.40
CA TYR A 99 -5.60 -5.21 -6.73
C TYR A 99 -5.86 -6.05 -5.47
N GLN A 100 -6.29 -7.31 -5.69
CA GLN A 100 -6.59 -8.26 -4.61
C GLN A 100 -5.42 -8.44 -3.62
N ASN A 101 -5.74 -8.78 -2.37
CA ASN A 101 -4.80 -9.02 -1.27
C ASN A 101 -3.90 -7.81 -0.91
N VAL A 102 -4.21 -6.61 -1.40
CA VAL A 102 -3.51 -5.38 -0.97
C VAL A 102 -3.84 -5.06 0.48
N THR A 103 -2.84 -4.65 1.25
CA THR A 103 -3.03 -4.14 2.61
C THR A 103 -2.47 -2.72 2.72
N LEU A 104 -3.33 -1.77 3.07
CA LEU A 104 -2.93 -0.45 3.55
C LEU A 104 -2.99 -0.49 5.07
N GLY A 105 -1.90 -0.94 5.68
CA GLY A 105 -1.81 -1.31 7.10
C GLY A 105 -1.13 -0.26 7.96
N GLY A 106 -1.43 -0.31 9.26
CA GLY A 106 -0.76 0.51 10.27
C GLY A 106 0.45 -0.18 10.86
N THR A 107 1.37 0.62 11.40
CA THR A 107 2.46 0.18 12.25
C THR A 107 2.33 0.83 13.63
N GLY A 108 2.65 0.08 14.68
CA GLY A 108 2.56 0.56 16.07
C GLY A 108 1.13 0.56 16.64
N MET A 109 1.03 0.87 17.94
CA MET A 109 -0.23 0.82 18.72
C MET A 109 -0.79 2.22 19.04
N THR A 110 -0.38 3.25 18.32
CA THR A 110 -0.84 4.63 18.57
C THR A 110 -2.23 4.85 17.97
N ASN A 111 -3.05 5.67 18.63
CA ASN A 111 -4.37 6.07 18.14
C ASN A 111 -4.30 7.15 17.02
N GLY A 112 -3.10 7.63 16.68
CA GLY A 112 -2.88 8.63 15.65
C GLY A 112 -2.80 8.07 14.23
N LYS A 113 -2.27 8.88 13.32
CA LYS A 113 -1.96 8.47 11.93
C LYS A 113 -0.96 7.31 11.96
N ARG A 114 -1.38 6.12 11.51
CA ARG A 114 -0.57 4.90 11.47
C ARG A 114 -0.67 4.13 10.16
N HIS A 115 -1.58 4.53 9.26
CA HIS A 115 -1.78 3.92 7.95
C HIS A 115 -1.29 4.87 6.85
N PRO A 116 -0.96 4.37 5.66
CA PRO A 116 -0.38 5.16 4.59
C PRO A 116 -1.35 6.19 4.00
N THR A 117 -0.76 7.18 3.35
CA THR A 117 -1.45 8.13 2.47
C THR A 117 -1.01 7.88 1.03
N LEU A 118 -1.93 7.44 0.18
CA LEU A 118 -1.72 7.34 -1.26
C LEU A 118 -2.09 8.67 -1.92
N GLY A 119 -1.22 9.20 -2.77
CA GLY A 119 -1.53 10.32 -3.64
C GLY A 119 -2.52 9.96 -4.74
N ASN A 120 -2.58 10.78 -5.79
CA ASN A 120 -3.47 10.55 -6.92
C ASN A 120 -2.84 9.57 -7.93
N ASN A 121 -3.68 8.84 -8.66
CA ASN A 121 -3.27 7.92 -9.72
C ASN A 121 -2.22 6.89 -9.26
N VAL A 122 -2.30 6.45 -8.00
CA VAL A 122 -1.41 5.42 -7.46
C VAL A 122 -1.97 4.04 -7.79
N MET A 123 -1.11 3.16 -8.29
CA MET A 123 -1.43 1.75 -8.52
C MET A 123 -0.72 0.88 -7.49
N VAL A 124 -1.48 0.01 -6.83
CA VAL A 124 -0.94 -0.98 -5.87
C VAL A 124 -1.26 -2.38 -6.39
N GLY A 125 -0.22 -3.08 -6.81
CA GLY A 125 -0.30 -4.41 -7.40
C GLY A 125 -0.76 -5.49 -6.41
N SER A 126 -1.18 -6.63 -6.95
CA SER A 126 -1.74 -7.75 -6.18
C SER A 126 -0.80 -8.21 -5.06
N GLY A 127 -1.38 -8.46 -3.88
CA GLY A 127 -0.63 -8.95 -2.72
C GLY A 127 0.29 -7.94 -2.05
N ALA A 128 0.46 -6.73 -2.58
CA ALA A 128 1.37 -5.74 -2.00
C ALA A 128 0.90 -5.25 -0.61
N LYS A 129 1.85 -4.96 0.25
CA LYS A 129 1.63 -4.44 1.62
C LYS A 129 2.29 -3.07 1.74
N VAL A 130 1.50 -2.06 2.08
CA VAL A 130 1.98 -0.71 2.37
C VAL A 130 1.72 -0.44 3.84
N LEU A 131 2.78 -0.42 4.66
CA LEU A 131 2.68 -0.50 6.12
C LEU A 131 3.36 0.69 6.78
N GLY A 132 2.60 1.58 7.35
CA GLY A 132 3.11 2.74 8.11
C GLY A 132 2.49 4.08 7.70
N PRO A 133 2.70 5.14 8.49
CA PRO A 133 2.05 6.44 8.31
C PRO A 133 2.80 7.36 7.33
N PHE A 134 3.33 6.82 6.25
CA PHE A 134 4.08 7.57 5.25
C PHE A 134 3.25 7.83 3.98
N LYS A 135 3.80 8.67 3.11
CA LYS A 135 3.17 9.04 1.85
C LYS A 135 3.73 8.21 0.69
N VAL A 136 2.82 7.76 -0.18
CA VAL A 136 3.11 7.27 -1.53
C VAL A 136 2.72 8.38 -2.49
N GLY A 137 3.69 8.91 -3.22
CA GLY A 137 3.51 10.07 -4.10
C GLY A 137 2.61 9.77 -5.31
N ASP A 138 2.16 10.85 -5.95
CA ASP A 138 1.29 10.75 -7.13
C ASP A 138 1.94 9.93 -8.26
N ASN A 139 1.10 9.21 -9.00
CA ASN A 139 1.51 8.35 -10.12
C ASN A 139 2.48 7.21 -9.73
N ALA A 140 2.68 6.95 -8.44
CA ALA A 140 3.53 5.85 -8.01
C ALA A 140 2.90 4.49 -8.36
N ARG A 141 3.75 3.51 -8.62
CA ARG A 141 3.37 2.14 -8.92
C ARG A 141 4.06 1.19 -7.96
N ILE A 142 3.29 0.45 -7.20
CA ILE A 142 3.79 -0.60 -6.30
C ILE A 142 3.58 -1.94 -7.00
N ALA A 143 4.67 -2.65 -7.25
CA ALA A 143 4.60 -3.94 -7.92
C ALA A 143 3.91 -4.99 -7.04
N ALA A 144 3.42 -6.06 -7.67
CA ALA A 144 2.80 -7.18 -6.96
C ALA A 144 3.73 -7.78 -5.90
N ASN A 145 3.14 -8.18 -4.77
CA ASN A 145 3.82 -8.79 -3.62
C ASN A 145 4.94 -7.94 -2.98
N SER A 146 5.03 -6.65 -3.29
CA SER A 146 6.00 -5.75 -2.65
C SER A 146 5.57 -5.39 -1.22
N VAL A 147 6.55 -5.23 -0.33
CA VAL A 147 6.33 -4.76 1.05
C VAL A 147 6.98 -3.39 1.22
N VAL A 148 6.16 -2.34 1.23
CA VAL A 148 6.58 -0.95 1.34
C VAL A 148 6.53 -0.49 2.79
N LEU A 149 7.67 -0.06 3.32
CA LEU A 149 7.85 0.32 4.72
C LEU A 149 8.32 1.77 4.91
N ARG A 150 8.46 2.52 3.82
CA ARG A 150 8.94 3.91 3.82
C ARG A 150 8.34 4.71 2.68
N GLU A 151 8.50 6.00 2.73
CA GLU A 151 7.97 6.94 1.74
C GLU A 151 8.38 6.58 0.30
N VAL A 152 7.44 6.77 -0.63
CA VAL A 152 7.63 6.55 -2.06
C VAL A 152 7.50 7.88 -2.80
N PRO A 153 8.52 8.30 -3.57
CA PRO A 153 8.45 9.52 -4.36
C PRO A 153 7.35 9.47 -5.44
N PRO A 154 6.87 10.63 -5.92
CA PRO A 154 5.97 10.64 -7.07
C PRO A 154 6.66 10.07 -8.33
N ASN A 155 5.83 9.52 -9.23
CA ASN A 155 6.26 8.89 -10.49
C ASN A 155 7.28 7.76 -10.31
N ALA A 156 7.32 7.13 -9.14
CA ALA A 156 8.24 6.04 -8.83
C ALA A 156 7.59 4.66 -8.99
N THR A 157 8.40 3.66 -9.33
CA THR A 157 8.01 2.25 -9.27
C THR A 157 8.79 1.56 -8.17
N VAL A 158 8.05 0.86 -7.28
CA VAL A 158 8.62 0.11 -6.15
C VAL A 158 8.44 -1.38 -6.39
N VAL A 159 9.47 -2.17 -6.12
CA VAL A 159 9.48 -3.64 -6.29
C VAL A 159 10.19 -4.31 -5.11
N GLY A 160 9.71 -5.47 -4.70
CA GLY A 160 10.42 -6.40 -3.81
C GLY A 160 10.03 -6.33 -2.34
N VAL A 161 10.71 -7.17 -1.54
CA VAL A 161 10.56 -7.32 -0.08
C VAL A 161 11.93 -7.26 0.58
N PRO A 162 12.28 -6.18 1.28
CA PRO A 162 11.58 -4.90 1.38
C PRO A 162 11.51 -4.16 0.04
N GLY A 163 10.45 -3.35 -0.16
CA GLY A 163 10.22 -2.60 -1.39
C GLY A 163 11.27 -1.53 -1.64
N ARG A 164 11.81 -1.51 -2.86
CA ARG A 164 12.82 -0.53 -3.32
C ARG A 164 12.33 0.18 -4.58
N VAL A 165 12.64 1.47 -4.69
CA VAL A 165 12.34 2.26 -5.88
C VAL A 165 13.27 1.82 -7.01
N VAL A 166 12.71 1.19 -8.05
CA VAL A 166 13.47 0.69 -9.22
C VAL A 166 13.40 1.59 -10.44
N ARG A 167 12.40 2.51 -10.49
CA ARG A 167 12.25 3.52 -11.54
C ARG A 167 11.77 4.82 -10.93
N ARG A 168 12.16 5.94 -11.52
CA ARG A 168 11.66 7.27 -11.19
C ARG A 168 11.53 8.09 -12.48
N ASN A 169 10.41 8.77 -12.67
CA ASN A 169 10.09 9.58 -13.87
C ASN A 169 10.26 8.79 -15.19
N GLY A 170 9.94 7.47 -15.18
CA GLY A 170 10.10 6.60 -16.35
C GLY A 170 11.51 6.04 -16.57
N GLU A 171 12.52 6.61 -15.94
CA GLU A 171 13.89 6.14 -16.02
C GLU A 171 14.14 4.98 -15.07
N LYS A 172 14.80 3.93 -15.55
CA LYS A 172 15.24 2.81 -14.71
C LYS A 172 16.42 3.29 -13.88
N LEU A 173 16.30 3.14 -12.56
CA LEU A 173 17.42 3.40 -11.66
C LEU A 173 18.43 2.25 -11.80
N ASP A 174 19.70 2.60 -11.96
CA ASP A 174 20.77 1.62 -11.97
C ASP A 174 21.03 1.12 -10.55
N HIS A 175 20.59 -0.12 -10.28
CA HIS A 175 20.80 -0.76 -8.98
C HIS A 175 22.07 -1.61 -8.95
N ILE A 176 22.80 -1.72 -10.06
CA ILE A 176 24.04 -2.50 -10.13
C ILE A 176 25.12 -1.85 -9.27
N HIS A 177 25.07 -0.53 -9.12
CA HIS A 177 26.01 0.26 -8.34
C HIS A 177 25.47 0.75 -6.99
N THR A 178 24.20 0.44 -6.64
CA THR A 178 23.70 0.75 -5.31
C THR A 178 23.93 -0.48 -4.44
N PRO A 179 24.89 -0.47 -3.53
CA PRO A 179 25.16 -1.63 -2.67
C PRO A 179 23.88 -1.98 -1.90
N ASP A 180 23.60 -3.28 -1.80
CA ASP A 180 22.54 -3.78 -0.95
C ASP A 180 22.77 -3.26 0.47
N PRO A 181 21.82 -2.53 1.11
CA PRO A 181 21.99 -2.07 2.49
C PRO A 181 22.37 -3.19 3.45
N VAL A 182 21.81 -4.39 3.25
CA VAL A 182 22.19 -5.58 4.04
C VAL A 182 23.64 -5.96 3.77
N ARG A 183 24.08 -5.86 2.52
CA ARG A 183 25.47 -6.14 2.17
C ARG A 183 26.43 -5.07 2.73
N LEU A 184 26.03 -3.79 2.71
CA LEU A 184 26.82 -2.73 3.36
C LEU A 184 26.95 -2.93 4.86
N GLU A 185 25.86 -3.34 5.54
CA GLU A 185 25.89 -3.67 6.97
C GLU A 185 26.77 -4.91 7.24
N LEU A 186 26.69 -5.94 6.39
CA LEU A 186 27.52 -7.12 6.48
C LEU A 186 29.00 -6.77 6.25
N ASP A 187 29.32 -6.01 5.21
CA ASP A 187 30.68 -5.58 4.92
C ASP A 187 31.26 -4.74 6.07
N ALA A 188 30.44 -3.85 6.68
CA ALA A 188 30.85 -3.08 7.86
C ALA A 188 31.05 -3.97 9.10
N LEU A 189 30.25 -5.02 9.29
CA LEU A 189 30.41 -5.99 10.37
C LEU A 189 31.66 -6.84 10.17
N TYR A 190 31.93 -7.31 8.95
CA TYR A 190 33.15 -8.04 8.62
C TYR A 190 34.40 -7.20 8.89
N ALA A 191 34.42 -5.94 8.43
CA ALA A 191 35.55 -5.05 8.70
C ALA A 191 35.75 -4.78 10.21
N ARG A 192 34.70 -4.81 11.00
CA ARG A 192 34.80 -4.67 12.46
C ARG A 192 35.28 -5.93 13.13
N ILE A 193 34.93 -7.11 12.66
CA ILE A 193 35.41 -8.39 13.12
C ILE A 193 36.91 -8.50 12.84
N GLU A 194 37.35 -8.20 11.62
CA GLU A 194 38.77 -8.21 11.21
C GLU A 194 39.62 -7.33 12.14
N LYS A 195 39.17 -6.10 12.45
CA LYS A 195 39.84 -5.23 13.39
C LYS A 195 39.92 -5.78 14.82
N LEU A 196 38.91 -6.51 15.25
CA LEU A 196 38.90 -7.12 16.58
C LEU A 196 39.85 -8.34 16.63
N GLU A 197 39.89 -9.11 15.56
CA GLU A 197 40.83 -10.24 15.43
C GLU A 197 42.29 -9.78 15.38
N GLU A 198 42.59 -8.68 14.69
CA GLU A 198 43.93 -8.07 14.68
C GLU A 198 44.36 -7.63 16.08
N LYS A 199 43.48 -6.92 16.81
CA LYS A 199 43.76 -6.50 18.19
C LYS A 199 43.96 -7.67 19.14
N LEU A 200 43.18 -8.75 19.00
CA LEU A 200 43.35 -9.94 19.83
C LEU A 200 44.70 -10.63 19.58
N LYS A 201 45.21 -10.63 18.33
CA LYS A 201 46.52 -11.14 18.00
C LYS A 201 47.62 -10.27 18.60
N GLU A 202 47.52 -8.95 18.47
CA GLU A 202 48.49 -8.01 19.06
C GLU A 202 48.56 -8.17 20.59
N ASP A 203 47.41 -8.31 21.28
CA ASP A 203 47.36 -8.51 22.73
C ASP A 203 47.94 -9.87 23.15
N GLN A 204 47.87 -10.90 22.33
CA GLN A 204 48.48 -12.21 22.58
C GLN A 204 50.00 -12.21 22.39
N ASP A 205 50.47 -11.45 21.37
CA ASP A 205 51.93 -11.33 21.10
C ASP A 205 52.66 -10.47 22.15
N VAL A 206 51.96 -9.56 22.84
CA VAL A 206 52.50 -8.72 23.92
C VAL A 206 52.55 -9.47 25.27
N SER A 207 51.81 -10.57 25.40
CA SER A 207 51.73 -11.37 26.63
C SER A 207 52.71 -12.57 26.70
N LEU A 208 53.56 -12.76 25.70
CA LEU A 208 54.64 -13.71 25.61
C LEU A 208 56.01 -13.03 25.75
#